data_e5acb9d670005423f6e64c813b6312d2
#
_entry.id   e5acb9d670005423f6e64c813b6312d2
#
_cell.length_a   1.000
_cell.length_b   1.000
_cell.length_c   1.000
_cell.angle_alpha   90.00
_cell.angle_beta   90.00
_cell.angle_gamma   90.00
#
_symmetry.space_group_name_H-M   'P 1'
#
loop_
_entity.id
_entity.type
_entity.pdbx_description
1 polymer ?
#
loop_
_entity_poly.entity_id
_entity_poly.type
_entity_poly.pdbx_seq_one_letter_code
_entity_poly.pdbx_strand_id
1 'polypeptide(L)'
;LPDLEFNYSTTSTQIENDGHAIKFICDGGSSLKIGEMNYQLLELHYHSASEHQIEGQNYPLEVHFVHKASETDLAVVGIIFEEGAENELFSRFLSNFPLEKGSYSDKSMINLIELIPENKSYYHYEGSLTTPPCSETVSWYVLKERLTASAEQITQFSAILKNNYRYVQNLYGRVIYGKGS
;
A
#
# COMPACT_ATOMS: atom_id res chain seq x y z
N LEU A 1 -2.22 15.58 14.94
CA LEU A 1 -2.40 14.34 14.15
C LEU A 1 -2.38 13.13 15.08
N PRO A 2 -3.34 12.18 14.95
CA PRO A 2 -3.42 10.99 15.78
C PRO A 2 -2.30 9.99 15.51
N ASP A 3 -2.12 9.01 16.39
CA ASP A 3 -1.28 7.84 16.11
C ASP A 3 -1.99 6.86 15.18
N LEU A 4 -1.20 6.09 14.44
CA LEU A 4 -1.69 4.97 13.65
C LEU A 4 -1.47 3.68 14.46
N GLU A 5 -2.55 3.03 14.86
CA GLU A 5 -2.49 1.76 15.59
C GLU A 5 -2.86 0.61 14.63
N PHE A 6 -1.87 -0.16 14.22
CA PHE A 6 -2.05 -1.30 13.31
C PHE A 6 -2.38 -2.56 14.11
N ASN A 7 -3.61 -3.01 14.01
CA ASN A 7 -4.12 -4.23 14.65
C ASN A 7 -4.30 -5.32 13.58
N TYR A 8 -3.18 -5.84 13.08
CA TYR A 8 -3.20 -6.81 12.00
C TYR A 8 -3.05 -8.24 12.51
N SER A 9 -3.92 -9.10 12.02
CA SER A 9 -3.82 -10.55 12.13
C SER A 9 -3.12 -11.12 10.90
N THR A 10 -2.65 -12.35 10.99
CA THR A 10 -2.21 -13.07 9.79
C THR A 10 -3.39 -13.30 8.84
N THR A 11 -3.10 -13.30 7.55
CA THR A 11 -4.09 -13.54 6.49
C THR A 11 -3.65 -14.69 5.60
N SER A 12 -4.59 -15.41 5.02
CA SER A 12 -4.29 -16.41 4.00
C SER A 12 -3.78 -15.73 2.72
N THR A 13 -3.02 -16.47 1.93
CA THR A 13 -2.49 -15.97 0.66
C THR A 13 -3.57 -16.00 -0.41
N GLN A 14 -4.09 -14.82 -0.77
CA GLN A 14 -5.07 -14.64 -1.83
C GLN A 14 -4.63 -13.46 -2.71
N ILE A 15 -4.19 -13.75 -3.93
CA ILE A 15 -3.67 -12.74 -4.86
C ILE A 15 -4.57 -12.72 -6.09
N GLU A 16 -5.02 -11.53 -6.47
CA GLU A 16 -5.86 -11.31 -7.65
C GLU A 16 -5.19 -10.31 -8.59
N ASN A 17 -5.07 -10.69 -9.86
CA ASN A 17 -4.75 -9.78 -10.95
C ASN A 17 -6.05 -9.49 -11.72
N ASP A 18 -6.59 -8.29 -11.62
CA ASP A 18 -7.81 -7.86 -12.29
C ASP A 18 -7.55 -7.28 -13.70
N GLY A 19 -6.29 -7.24 -14.12
CA GLY A 19 -5.83 -6.66 -15.38
C GLY A 19 -5.42 -5.18 -15.25
N HIS A 20 -5.67 -4.54 -14.11
CA HIS A 20 -5.29 -3.15 -13.80
C HIS A 20 -4.35 -3.07 -12.61
N ALA A 21 -4.56 -3.92 -11.61
CA ALA A 21 -3.76 -4.00 -10.40
C ALA A 21 -3.58 -5.46 -9.97
N ILE A 22 -2.53 -5.71 -9.21
CA ILE A 22 -2.35 -6.95 -8.47
C ILE A 22 -2.63 -6.64 -7.01
N LYS A 23 -3.65 -7.30 -6.47
CA LYS A 23 -4.16 -7.12 -5.12
C LYS A 23 -3.89 -8.36 -4.28
N PHE A 24 -3.49 -8.12 -3.05
CA PHE A 24 -3.47 -9.13 -2.02
C PHE A 24 -4.74 -8.95 -1.18
N ILE A 25 -5.70 -9.85 -1.31
CA ILE A 25 -6.98 -9.79 -0.60
C ILE A 25 -6.76 -10.30 0.83
N CYS A 26 -7.17 -9.51 1.80
CA CYS A 26 -6.97 -9.83 3.22
C CYS A 26 -8.20 -10.51 3.81
N ASP A 27 -7.94 -11.52 4.63
CA ASP A 27 -8.98 -12.09 5.49
C ASP A 27 -9.48 -11.03 6.49
N GLY A 28 -10.70 -11.17 6.95
CA GLY A 28 -11.24 -10.27 7.96
C GLY A 28 -10.48 -10.32 9.29
N GLY A 29 -10.61 -9.28 10.11
CA GLY A 29 -10.04 -9.20 11.46
C GLY A 29 -8.84 -8.28 11.61
N SER A 30 -8.24 -7.82 10.51
CA SER A 30 -7.20 -6.79 10.55
C SER A 30 -7.79 -5.39 10.46
N SER A 31 -7.29 -4.45 11.25
CA SER A 31 -7.78 -3.07 11.27
C SER A 31 -6.69 -2.06 11.55
N LEU A 32 -6.96 -0.81 11.15
CA LEU A 32 -6.20 0.37 11.48
C LEU A 32 -7.06 1.28 12.34
N LYS A 33 -6.58 1.62 13.55
CA LYS A 33 -7.24 2.62 14.38
C LYS A 33 -6.54 3.96 14.24
N ILE A 34 -7.30 5.01 14.02
CA ILE A 34 -6.85 6.40 13.85
C ILE A 34 -7.70 7.28 14.78
N GLY A 35 -7.12 7.72 15.90
CA GLY A 35 -7.90 8.38 16.93
C GLY A 35 -8.99 7.46 17.48
N GLU A 36 -10.25 7.87 17.38
CA GLU A 36 -11.40 7.07 17.83
C GLU A 36 -11.99 6.18 16.72
N MET A 37 -11.55 6.35 15.48
CA MET A 37 -12.08 5.63 14.32
C MET A 37 -11.32 4.34 14.07
N ASN A 38 -12.05 3.29 13.72
CA ASN A 38 -11.50 1.98 13.36
C ASN A 38 -11.86 1.64 11.92
N TYR A 39 -10.83 1.37 11.10
CA TYR A 39 -10.94 1.07 9.67
C TYR A 39 -10.55 -0.39 9.43
N GLN A 40 -11.45 -1.17 8.83
CA GLN A 40 -11.19 -2.57 8.47
C GLN A 40 -10.22 -2.64 7.28
N LEU A 41 -9.14 -3.41 7.39
CA LEU A 41 -8.25 -3.70 6.26
C LEU A 41 -8.99 -4.58 5.23
N LEU A 42 -8.99 -4.15 3.99
CA LEU A 42 -9.64 -4.87 2.88
C LEU A 42 -8.61 -5.62 2.03
N GLU A 43 -7.62 -4.88 1.55
CA GLU A 43 -6.64 -5.38 0.60
C GLU A 43 -5.37 -4.52 0.63
N LEU A 44 -4.33 -5.03 0.03
CA LEU A 44 -3.19 -4.21 -0.35
C LEU A 44 -2.86 -4.44 -1.82
N HIS A 45 -2.32 -3.43 -2.46
CA HIS A 45 -1.88 -3.51 -3.85
C HIS A 45 -0.59 -2.72 -4.07
N TYR A 46 0.04 -2.98 -5.20
CA TYR A 46 1.40 -2.54 -5.50
C TYR A 46 1.43 -1.64 -6.73
N HIS A 47 2.30 -0.62 -6.68
CA HIS A 47 2.59 0.26 -7.80
C HIS A 47 4.09 0.30 -8.08
N SER A 48 4.47 0.17 -9.35
CA SER A 48 5.84 0.35 -9.82
C SER A 48 5.80 1.32 -11.03
N ALA A 49 6.38 2.53 -10.90
CA ALA A 49 7.00 3.15 -9.73
C ALA A 49 5.99 3.64 -8.68
N SER A 50 6.48 4.37 -7.64
CA SER A 50 5.60 4.97 -6.64
C SER A 50 4.65 6.00 -7.26
N GLU A 51 3.44 6.10 -6.71
CA GLU A 51 2.47 7.14 -7.07
C GLU A 51 2.75 8.44 -6.32
N HIS A 52 3.20 8.35 -5.06
CA HIS A 52 3.67 9.50 -4.32
C HIS A 52 5.11 9.86 -4.70
N GLN A 53 5.40 11.14 -4.62
CA GLN A 53 6.74 11.70 -4.75
C GLN A 53 7.16 12.32 -3.42
N ILE A 54 8.39 12.04 -3.02
CA ILE A 54 9.04 12.75 -1.90
C ILE A 54 10.10 13.66 -2.51
N GLU A 55 10.01 14.95 -2.21
CA GLU A 55 10.89 15.98 -2.79
C GLU A 55 10.96 15.95 -4.34
N GLY A 56 9.82 15.65 -4.97
CA GLY A 56 9.69 15.58 -6.43
C GLY A 56 10.24 14.31 -7.08
N GLN A 57 10.61 13.30 -6.29
CA GLN A 57 11.18 12.05 -6.80
C GLN A 57 10.24 10.88 -6.58
N ASN A 58 10.12 10.02 -7.61
CA ASN A 58 9.48 8.71 -7.49
C ASN A 58 10.47 7.67 -6.98
N TYR A 59 9.93 6.66 -6.35
CA TYR A 59 10.66 5.48 -5.86
C TYR A 59 10.26 4.24 -6.66
N PRO A 60 11.07 3.15 -6.60
CA PRO A 60 10.82 1.97 -7.44
C PRO A 60 9.49 1.27 -7.19
N LEU A 61 9.00 1.29 -5.94
CA LEU A 61 7.81 0.55 -5.55
C LEU A 61 7.07 1.29 -4.43
N GLU A 62 5.73 1.24 -4.48
CA GLU A 62 4.86 1.69 -3.40
C GLU A 62 3.75 0.66 -3.17
N VAL A 63 3.43 0.42 -1.91
CA VAL A 63 2.35 -0.48 -1.49
C VAL A 63 1.27 0.36 -0.81
N HIS A 64 0.03 0.14 -1.19
CA HIS A 64 -1.15 0.77 -0.59
C HIS A 64 -1.94 -0.25 0.22
N PHE A 65 -2.10 0.01 1.51
CA PHE A 65 -2.99 -0.73 2.40
C PHE A 65 -4.32 0.00 2.46
N VAL A 66 -5.36 -0.60 1.90
CA VAL A 66 -6.68 0.01 1.79
C VAL A 66 -7.56 -0.42 2.95
N HIS A 67 -8.01 0.55 3.73
CA HIS A 67 -8.89 0.34 4.88
C HIS A 67 -10.18 1.11 4.70
N LYS A 68 -11.25 0.62 5.34
CA LYS A 68 -12.60 1.15 5.18
C LYS A 68 -13.33 1.21 6.52
N ALA A 69 -13.92 2.35 6.82
CA ALA A 69 -14.90 2.51 7.90
C ALA A 69 -16.34 2.54 7.36
N SER A 70 -16.55 3.14 6.17
CA SER A 70 -17.83 3.17 5.46
C SER A 70 -17.63 3.24 3.95
N GLU A 71 -18.68 3.24 3.17
CA GLU A 71 -18.61 3.34 1.70
C GLU A 71 -17.92 4.64 1.20
N THR A 72 -17.96 5.69 2.00
CA THR A 72 -17.42 7.00 1.66
C THR A 72 -16.29 7.44 2.58
N ASP A 73 -15.78 6.53 3.43
CA ASP A 73 -14.72 6.84 4.40
C ASP A 73 -13.64 5.77 4.33
N LEU A 74 -12.62 6.06 3.55
CA LEU A 74 -11.47 5.21 3.31
C LEU A 74 -10.22 5.83 3.91
N ALA A 75 -9.39 5.00 4.53
CA ALA A 75 -8.04 5.35 4.94
C ALA A 75 -7.04 4.48 4.18
N VAL A 76 -6.11 5.09 3.47
CA VAL A 76 -5.07 4.36 2.74
C VAL A 76 -3.71 4.70 3.32
N VAL A 77 -2.96 3.65 3.68
CA VAL A 77 -1.57 3.79 4.12
C VAL A 77 -0.65 3.46 2.95
N GLY A 78 0.16 4.44 2.55
CA GLY A 78 1.19 4.27 1.54
C GLY A 78 2.55 3.98 2.16
N ILE A 79 3.22 2.95 1.67
CA ILE A 79 4.58 2.56 2.09
C ILE A 79 5.47 2.52 0.87
N ILE A 80 6.49 3.36 0.88
CA ILE A 80 7.45 3.49 -0.20
C ILE A 80 8.63 2.54 0.03
N PHE A 81 9.08 1.92 -1.04
CA PHE A 81 10.27 1.06 -1.05
C PHE A 81 11.36 1.66 -1.90
N GLU A 82 12.58 1.55 -1.41
CA GLU A 82 13.79 1.87 -2.14
C GLU A 82 14.62 0.61 -2.40
N GLU A 83 15.55 0.67 -3.35
CA GLU A 83 16.45 -0.44 -3.62
C GLU A 83 17.41 -0.62 -2.43
N GLY A 84 17.55 -1.87 -1.97
CA GLY A 84 18.42 -2.21 -0.86
C GLY A 84 18.41 -3.69 -0.55
N ALA A 85 18.31 -4.04 0.72
CA ALA A 85 18.21 -5.42 1.15
C ALA A 85 16.95 -6.10 0.62
N GLU A 86 17.03 -7.40 0.38
CA GLU A 86 15.89 -8.23 0.04
C GLU A 86 14.78 -8.12 1.09
N ASN A 87 13.53 -8.01 0.65
CA ASN A 87 12.37 -8.10 1.51
C ASN A 87 11.94 -9.56 1.64
N GLU A 88 12.09 -10.12 2.83
CA GLU A 88 11.81 -11.54 3.08
C GLU A 88 10.34 -11.90 2.84
N LEU A 89 9.41 -10.99 3.12
CA LEU A 89 8.00 -11.27 2.89
C LEU A 89 7.70 -11.36 1.39
N PHE A 90 8.29 -10.49 0.57
CA PHE A 90 8.12 -10.57 -0.89
C PHE A 90 8.64 -11.89 -1.45
N SER A 91 9.72 -12.42 -0.93
CA SER A 91 10.29 -13.69 -1.38
C SER A 91 9.35 -14.89 -1.16
N ARG A 92 8.40 -14.77 -0.22
CA ARG A 92 7.44 -15.84 0.06
C ARG A 92 6.32 -15.94 -0.98
N PHE A 93 5.92 -14.85 -1.62
CA PHE A 93 4.74 -14.83 -2.48
C PHE A 93 4.93 -14.21 -3.87
N LEU A 94 6.01 -13.49 -4.14
CA LEU A 94 6.19 -12.76 -5.40
C LEU A 94 6.17 -13.69 -6.63
N SER A 95 6.71 -14.90 -6.50
CA SER A 95 6.68 -15.91 -7.56
C SER A 95 5.28 -16.43 -7.89
N ASN A 96 4.30 -16.20 -7.01
CA ASN A 96 2.92 -16.64 -7.15
C ASN A 96 2.00 -15.56 -7.75
N PHE A 97 2.53 -14.40 -8.10
CA PHE A 97 1.74 -13.35 -8.73
C PHE A 97 1.24 -13.80 -10.10
N PRO A 98 -0.08 -13.79 -10.35
CA PRO A 98 -0.62 -14.08 -11.66
C PRO A 98 -0.10 -13.07 -12.71
N LEU A 99 0.61 -13.55 -13.72
CA LEU A 99 1.15 -12.70 -14.79
C LEU A 99 0.07 -12.15 -15.72
N GLU A 100 -1.07 -12.83 -15.78
CA GLU A 100 -2.26 -12.44 -16.52
C GLU A 100 -3.46 -12.34 -15.57
N LYS A 101 -4.57 -11.80 -16.08
CA LYS A 101 -5.82 -11.71 -15.33
C LYS A 101 -6.22 -13.08 -14.77
N GLY A 102 -6.36 -13.14 -13.44
CA GLY A 102 -6.65 -14.37 -12.73
C GLY A 102 -6.35 -14.25 -11.25
N SER A 103 -6.38 -15.36 -10.55
CA SER A 103 -6.13 -15.41 -9.11
C SER A 103 -5.26 -16.59 -8.71
N TYR A 104 -4.54 -16.41 -7.61
CA TYR A 104 -3.79 -17.46 -6.92
C TYR A 104 -4.20 -17.47 -5.45
N SER A 105 -4.36 -18.63 -4.87
CA SER A 105 -4.58 -18.76 -3.43
C SER A 105 -3.97 -20.04 -2.89
N ASP A 106 -3.47 -19.99 -1.67
CA ASP A 106 -3.05 -21.14 -0.90
C ASP A 106 -3.33 -20.95 0.59
N LYS A 107 -2.98 -21.94 1.41
CA LYS A 107 -3.20 -21.92 2.85
C LYS A 107 -2.04 -21.33 3.65
N SER A 108 -0.99 -20.85 3.00
CA SER A 108 0.10 -20.19 3.69
C SER A 108 -0.38 -18.89 4.30
N MET A 109 0.04 -18.63 5.54
CA MET A 109 -0.37 -17.46 6.29
C MET A 109 0.72 -16.39 6.18
N ILE A 110 0.29 -15.17 5.87
CA ILE A 110 1.15 -13.99 5.74
C ILE A 110 0.86 -13.04 6.90
N ASN A 111 1.90 -12.54 7.53
CA ASN A 111 1.80 -11.52 8.56
C ASN A 111 2.09 -10.14 7.94
N LEU A 112 1.06 -9.40 7.62
CA LEU A 112 1.19 -8.11 6.94
C LEU A 112 1.84 -7.01 7.79
N ILE A 113 1.93 -7.20 9.12
CA ILE A 113 2.65 -6.26 9.99
C ILE A 113 4.16 -6.19 9.63
N GLU A 114 4.69 -7.23 8.99
CA GLU A 114 6.08 -7.27 8.51
C GLU A 114 6.37 -6.22 7.41
N LEU A 115 5.34 -5.68 6.77
CA LEU A 115 5.43 -4.58 5.81
C LEU A 115 5.24 -3.19 6.45
N ILE A 116 5.02 -3.11 7.75
CA ILE A 116 4.84 -1.83 8.44
C ILE A 116 6.17 -1.44 9.09
N PRO A 117 6.77 -0.30 8.73
CA PRO A 117 8.00 0.20 9.35
C PRO A 117 7.86 0.38 10.86
N GLU A 118 8.97 0.33 11.59
CA GLU A 118 8.98 0.58 13.04
C GLU A 118 8.59 2.02 13.36
N ASN A 119 9.17 2.98 12.64
CA ASN A 119 8.82 4.39 12.77
C ASN A 119 7.54 4.68 11.97
N LYS A 120 6.47 4.98 12.69
CA LYS A 120 5.14 5.27 12.11
C LYS A 120 4.88 6.77 11.91
N SER A 121 5.93 7.58 11.76
CA SER A 121 5.78 8.96 11.31
C SER A 121 5.26 9.01 9.88
N TYR A 122 4.41 9.99 9.57
CA TYR A 122 3.72 10.00 8.28
C TYR A 122 3.46 11.41 7.76
N TYR A 123 3.17 11.48 6.47
CA TYR A 123 2.48 12.61 5.81
C TYR A 123 1.01 12.26 5.67
N HIS A 124 0.14 13.24 5.93
CA HIS A 124 -1.31 13.08 5.83
C HIS A 124 -1.92 14.16 4.94
N TYR A 125 -2.85 13.76 4.09
CA TYR A 125 -3.66 14.66 3.28
C TYR A 125 -4.97 13.99 2.84
N GLU A 126 -5.97 14.81 2.52
CA GLU A 126 -7.21 14.34 1.91
C GLU A 126 -7.04 14.24 0.40
N GLY A 127 -7.37 13.11 -0.16
CA GLY A 127 -7.16 12.80 -1.57
C GLY A 127 -8.20 11.87 -2.15
N SER A 128 -7.78 11.10 -3.15
CA SER A 128 -8.67 10.25 -3.94
C SER A 128 -8.12 8.85 -4.09
N LEU A 129 -8.97 7.93 -4.57
CA LEU A 129 -8.50 6.71 -5.22
C LEU A 129 -7.63 7.07 -6.43
N THR A 130 -6.65 6.24 -6.74
CA THR A 130 -5.73 6.43 -7.86
C THR A 130 -6.14 5.65 -9.11
N THR A 131 -7.18 4.83 -9.00
CA THR A 131 -7.84 4.14 -10.11
C THR A 131 -9.23 4.73 -10.37
N PRO A 132 -9.72 4.75 -11.61
CA PRO A 132 -11.07 5.26 -11.91
C PRO A 132 -12.15 4.58 -11.07
N PRO A 133 -13.13 5.35 -10.56
CA PRO A 133 -13.51 6.71 -10.90
C PRO A 133 -12.73 7.82 -10.13
N CYS A 134 -11.65 7.49 -9.42
CA CYS A 134 -10.82 8.45 -8.68
C CYS A 134 -11.62 9.26 -7.63
N SER A 135 -12.52 8.59 -6.92
CA SER A 135 -13.38 9.22 -5.91
C SER A 135 -12.56 9.88 -4.81
N GLU A 136 -12.90 11.12 -4.46
CA GLU A 136 -12.21 11.93 -3.45
C GLU A 136 -12.75 11.61 -2.03
N THR A 137 -12.56 10.37 -1.59
CA THR A 137 -13.06 9.82 -0.34
C THR A 137 -11.95 9.21 0.51
N VAL A 138 -10.72 9.57 0.26
CA VAL A 138 -9.55 8.90 0.84
C VAL A 138 -8.77 9.83 1.74
N SER A 139 -8.63 9.46 3.00
CA SER A 139 -7.63 10.00 3.92
C SER A 139 -6.32 9.23 3.73
N TRP A 140 -5.31 9.89 3.19
CA TRP A 140 -3.99 9.33 2.92
C TRP A 140 -3.04 9.47 4.09
N TYR A 141 -2.30 8.39 4.37
CA TYR A 141 -1.23 8.32 5.37
C TYR A 141 0.00 7.70 4.73
N VAL A 142 0.94 8.52 4.28
CA VAL A 142 2.18 8.04 3.64
C VAL A 142 3.29 7.97 4.67
N LEU A 143 3.77 6.77 5.00
CA LEU A 143 4.81 6.60 6.01
C LEU A 143 6.12 7.20 5.53
N LYS A 144 6.82 7.91 6.44
CA LYS A 144 8.08 8.60 6.13
C LYS A 144 9.26 7.63 6.04
N GLU A 145 9.26 6.60 6.90
CA GLU A 145 10.26 5.55 6.85
C GLU A 145 9.99 4.65 5.64
N ARG A 146 10.99 4.48 4.80
CA ARG A 146 10.95 3.61 3.64
C ARG A 146 11.44 2.22 4.02
N LEU A 147 10.88 1.21 3.39
CA LEU A 147 11.39 -0.15 3.41
C LEU A 147 12.29 -0.41 2.21
N THR A 148 12.94 -1.55 2.20
CA THR A 148 13.81 -1.95 1.09
C THR A 148 13.26 -3.18 0.37
N ALA A 149 13.60 -3.27 -0.92
CA ALA A 149 13.47 -4.46 -1.72
C ALA A 149 14.75 -4.62 -2.57
N SER A 150 15.12 -5.85 -2.90
CA SER A 150 16.30 -6.07 -3.74
C SER A 150 16.04 -5.60 -5.18
N ALA A 151 17.11 -5.30 -5.91
CA ALA A 151 17.04 -4.94 -7.33
C ALA A 151 16.30 -6.01 -8.15
N GLU A 152 16.48 -7.28 -7.81
CA GLU A 152 15.77 -8.41 -8.46
C GLU A 152 14.28 -8.38 -8.17
N GLN A 153 13.87 -8.19 -6.91
CA GLN A 153 12.46 -8.07 -6.53
C GLN A 153 11.79 -6.88 -7.20
N ILE A 154 12.44 -5.72 -7.23
CA ILE A 154 11.96 -4.52 -7.93
C ILE A 154 11.77 -4.81 -9.43
N THR A 155 12.72 -5.49 -10.05
CA THR A 155 12.63 -5.88 -11.46
C THR A 155 11.45 -6.81 -11.72
N GLN A 156 11.19 -7.77 -10.84
CA GLN A 156 10.06 -8.68 -10.94
C GLN A 156 8.72 -7.92 -10.81
N PHE A 157 8.58 -7.04 -9.81
CA PHE A 157 7.40 -6.19 -9.68
C PHE A 157 7.18 -5.32 -10.91
N SER A 158 8.23 -4.67 -11.40
CA SER A 158 8.16 -3.79 -12.56
C SER A 158 7.71 -4.54 -13.82
N ALA A 159 8.22 -5.76 -14.02
CA ALA A 159 7.83 -6.60 -15.15
C ALA A 159 6.36 -7.03 -15.10
N ILE A 160 5.82 -7.29 -13.90
CA ILE A 160 4.44 -7.70 -13.69
C ILE A 160 3.49 -6.50 -13.77
N LEU A 161 3.82 -5.39 -13.07
CA LEU A 161 2.94 -4.24 -12.89
C LEU A 161 2.92 -3.28 -14.10
N LYS A 162 3.96 -3.27 -14.94
CA LYS A 162 4.01 -2.53 -16.22
C LYS A 162 3.66 -1.04 -16.10
N ASN A 163 4.29 -0.34 -15.14
CA ASN A 163 4.07 1.10 -14.90
C ASN A 163 2.60 1.44 -14.54
N ASN A 164 2.03 0.73 -13.60
CA ASN A 164 0.65 0.85 -13.14
C ASN A 164 0.43 2.00 -12.14
N TYR A 165 1.12 3.10 -12.28
CA TYR A 165 1.00 4.26 -11.39
C TYR A 165 0.31 5.43 -12.09
N ARG A 166 -0.45 6.21 -11.29
CA ARG A 166 -1.02 7.48 -11.72
C ARG A 166 0.00 8.59 -11.46
N TYR A 167 0.15 9.51 -12.42
CA TYR A 167 0.98 10.70 -12.21
C TYR A 167 0.42 11.56 -11.07
N VAL A 168 1.33 12.25 -10.35
CA VAL A 168 0.94 13.20 -9.30
C VAL A 168 0.01 14.27 -9.85
N GLN A 169 -0.97 14.66 -9.04
CA GLN A 169 -1.95 15.68 -9.34
C GLN A 169 -1.61 16.97 -8.59
N ASN A 170 -2.07 18.09 -9.10
CA ASN A 170 -1.96 19.36 -8.39
C ASN A 170 -2.65 19.30 -7.03
N LEU A 171 -2.10 19.98 -6.05
CA LEU A 171 -2.68 20.03 -4.70
C LEU A 171 -4.00 20.82 -4.65
N TYR A 172 -4.19 21.80 -5.54
CA TYR A 172 -5.40 22.64 -5.57
C TYR A 172 -5.73 23.27 -4.21
N GLY A 173 -4.69 23.68 -3.46
CA GLY A 173 -4.83 24.26 -2.14
C GLY A 173 -4.99 23.27 -0.99
N ARG A 174 -4.95 21.97 -1.25
CA ARG A 174 -4.90 20.96 -0.20
C ARG A 174 -3.61 21.07 0.60
N VAL A 175 -3.69 20.86 1.89
CA VAL A 175 -2.56 20.93 2.82
C VAL A 175 -2.06 19.53 3.11
N ILE A 176 -0.74 19.36 3.09
CA ILE A 176 -0.08 18.14 3.54
C ILE A 176 0.42 18.38 4.96
N TYR A 177 -0.02 17.57 5.88
CA TYR A 177 0.39 17.59 7.28
C TYR A 177 1.48 16.56 7.51
N GLY A 178 2.40 16.83 8.45
CA GLY A 178 3.41 15.86 8.86
C GLY A 178 3.29 15.52 10.34
N LYS A 179 3.40 14.24 10.68
CA LYS A 179 3.51 13.76 12.06
C LYS A 179 4.85 13.10 12.29
N GLY A 180 5.45 13.37 13.44
CA GLY A 180 6.73 12.84 13.86
C GLY A 180 7.91 13.45 13.09
N SER A 181 9.08 13.26 13.62
CA SER A 181 10.37 13.68 13.05
C SER A 181 11.16 12.46 12.59
#